data_cb778f1cb2a386aaf0547a975b5a9cbf
#
_entry.id   cb778f1cb2a386aaf0547a975b5a9cbf
#
_cell.length_a   1.000
_cell.length_b   1.000
_cell.length_c   1.000
_cell.angle_alpha   90.00
_cell.angle_beta   90.00
_cell.angle_gamma   90.00
#
_symmetry.space_group_name_H-M   'P 1'
#
loop_
_entity.id
_entity.type
_entity.pdbx_description
1 polymer ?
#
loop_
_entity_poly.entity_id
_entity_poly.type
_entity_poly.pdbx_seq_one_letter_code
_entity_poly.pdbx_strand_id
1 'polypeptide(L)'
;MKKTIFYSAMAMTLLITMSCGGGNKGGNLAEGASGDMEAYENSDVNAIEQARPTIMVIPGDQTLRNFKCLNTERANGREYTLRNYKSYLLKDDRAKRIISTIQNEFNAQNFPLNDFEQTLKQLDTQEATDMADGFEKDVKTQLLTVAQPDIILELTYDTSRDKISMTSHNYGGKGEKNVSFTLNALDAYTNKVVATMTASNIKGESTTQTIQESIKDGMPQFQQDIQNYFSDILKRGRDITVRIAIAKGCDVRLTDESIEGDTYADWIIDYIKTHTVKGAYKMQRNTNSELYFVNCRIKLLNENGTQYGVYDWTRDLQKNLRKNLGLKCTNKAQGLGEVLISIEGIK
;
A
#
# COMPACT_ATOMS: atom_id res chain seq x y z
N MET A 1 -38.13 15.05 43.61
CA MET A 1 -38.45 13.72 43.07
C MET A 1 -37.15 13.04 42.64
N LYS A 2 -36.71 12.08 43.44
CA LYS A 2 -35.47 11.30 43.18
C LYS A 2 -35.86 10.10 42.34
N LYS A 3 -35.21 9.91 41.14
CA LYS A 3 -35.30 8.67 40.35
C LYS A 3 -34.04 7.86 40.57
N THR A 4 -34.21 6.73 41.19
CA THR A 4 -33.22 5.70 41.44
C THR A 4 -33.07 4.84 40.19
N ILE A 5 -31.86 4.70 39.69
CA ILE A 5 -31.54 3.78 38.59
C ILE A 5 -30.90 2.52 39.18
N PHE A 6 -31.55 1.38 38.93
CA PHE A 6 -31.06 0.05 39.31
C PHE A 6 -30.04 -0.45 38.27
N TYR A 7 -28.85 -0.80 38.75
CA TYR A 7 -27.91 -1.60 37.99
C TYR A 7 -28.12 -3.08 38.32
N SER A 8 -28.44 -3.88 37.28
CA SER A 8 -28.47 -5.35 37.39
C SER A 8 -27.10 -5.87 36.93
N ALA A 9 -26.32 -6.40 37.87
CA ALA A 9 -25.11 -7.15 37.62
C ALA A 9 -25.48 -8.62 37.42
N MET A 10 -25.26 -9.15 36.21
CA MET A 10 -25.41 -10.56 35.88
C MET A 10 -24.04 -11.24 35.99
N ALA A 11 -23.82 -11.92 37.10
CA ALA A 11 -22.65 -12.78 37.31
C ALA A 11 -22.85 -14.10 36.56
N MET A 12 -21.97 -14.42 35.63
CA MET A 12 -21.95 -15.70 34.92
C MET A 12 -20.90 -16.58 35.56
N THR A 13 -21.38 -17.58 36.29
CA THR A 13 -20.59 -18.60 36.97
C THR A 13 -20.10 -19.68 35.97
N LEU A 14 -18.79 -19.79 35.82
CA LEU A 14 -18.15 -20.85 35.03
C LEU A 14 -18.06 -22.13 35.88
N LEU A 15 -18.76 -23.18 35.50
CA LEU A 15 -18.63 -24.52 36.07
C LEU A 15 -17.60 -25.30 35.25
N ILE A 16 -16.45 -25.56 35.86
CA ILE A 16 -15.45 -26.49 35.34
C ILE A 16 -15.75 -27.87 35.93
N THR A 17 -16.15 -28.81 35.10
CA THR A 17 -16.20 -30.24 35.48
C THR A 17 -14.98 -30.97 34.93
N MET A 18 -14.04 -31.29 35.82
CA MET A 18 -13.02 -32.31 35.55
C MET A 18 -13.67 -33.68 35.65
N SER A 19 -13.56 -34.49 34.62
CA SER A 19 -13.79 -35.91 34.67
C SER A 19 -12.55 -36.65 34.20
N CYS A 20 -11.85 -37.29 35.15
CA CYS A 20 -10.87 -38.33 34.89
C CYS A 20 -11.61 -39.68 34.81
N GLY A 21 -11.31 -40.46 33.78
CA GLY A 21 -11.78 -41.86 33.70
C GLY A 21 -11.06 -42.59 32.58
N GLY A 22 -10.10 -43.42 32.94
CA GLY A 22 -9.35 -44.26 32.01
C GLY A 22 -10.11 -45.50 31.58
N GLY A 23 -9.76 -46.09 30.44
CA GLY A 23 -10.30 -47.39 30.00
C GLY A 23 -10.05 -47.65 28.51
N ASN A 24 -9.23 -48.61 28.29
CA ASN A 24 -8.59 -49.13 27.07
C ASN A 24 -9.58 -49.83 26.09
N LYS A 25 -9.19 -49.83 24.79
CA LYS A 25 -9.47 -50.76 23.66
C LYS A 25 -10.36 -50.29 22.51
N GLY A 26 -9.72 -50.23 21.36
CA GLY A 26 -10.19 -50.88 20.12
C GLY A 26 -10.96 -50.00 19.12
N GLY A 27 -10.26 -49.52 18.08
CA GLY A 27 -10.70 -49.58 16.70
C GLY A 27 -11.94 -48.78 16.28
N ASN A 28 -11.69 -47.64 15.63
CA ASN A 28 -12.16 -47.34 14.28
C ASN A 28 -11.70 -45.93 13.92
N LEU A 29 -10.87 -45.86 12.89
CA LEU A 29 -10.50 -44.61 12.18
C LEU A 29 -11.66 -44.22 11.27
N ALA A 30 -11.88 -42.90 11.17
CA ALA A 30 -12.74 -42.18 10.25
C ALA A 30 -14.15 -41.85 10.74
N GLU A 31 -14.24 -40.68 11.42
CA GLU A 31 -15.34 -39.70 11.29
C GLU A 31 -15.09 -38.60 12.34
N GLY A 32 -14.37 -37.56 11.96
CA GLY A 32 -14.09 -36.45 12.86
C GLY A 32 -13.27 -35.30 12.26
N ALA A 33 -12.86 -35.41 10.99
CA ALA A 33 -11.96 -34.42 10.39
C ALA A 33 -12.65 -33.34 9.53
N SER A 34 -13.96 -33.42 9.29
CA SER A 34 -14.66 -32.45 8.44
C SER A 34 -15.17 -31.20 9.19
N GLY A 35 -15.51 -31.35 10.47
CA GLY A 35 -16.05 -30.22 11.25
C GLY A 35 -15.01 -29.16 11.64
N ASP A 36 -13.79 -29.62 11.93
CA ASP A 36 -12.73 -28.70 12.35
C ASP A 36 -12.12 -27.92 11.16
N MET A 37 -12.08 -28.53 9.97
CA MET A 37 -11.61 -27.83 8.75
C MET A 37 -12.58 -26.75 8.29
N GLU A 38 -13.89 -26.98 8.34
CA GLU A 38 -14.90 -25.95 8.00
C GLU A 38 -14.91 -24.80 9.01
N ALA A 39 -14.62 -25.06 10.29
CA ALA A 39 -14.53 -24.01 11.31
C ALA A 39 -13.27 -23.14 11.12
N TYR A 40 -12.14 -23.72 10.72
CA TYR A 40 -10.92 -22.99 10.39
C TYR A 40 -11.07 -22.18 9.09
N GLU A 41 -11.63 -22.75 8.03
CA GLU A 41 -11.90 -22.02 6.78
C GLU A 41 -12.86 -20.84 7.01
N ASN A 42 -13.91 -21.00 7.82
CA ASN A 42 -14.84 -19.92 8.13
C ASN A 42 -14.22 -18.84 9.05
N SER A 43 -13.32 -19.20 9.97
CA SER A 43 -12.62 -18.20 10.80
C SER A 43 -11.64 -17.35 9.98
N ASP A 44 -10.94 -17.94 9.03
CA ASP A 44 -10.02 -17.24 8.15
C ASP A 44 -10.76 -16.33 7.16
N VAL A 45 -11.89 -16.76 6.63
CA VAL A 45 -12.75 -15.94 5.76
C VAL A 45 -13.27 -14.70 6.51
N ASN A 46 -13.76 -14.88 7.75
CA ASN A 46 -14.24 -13.77 8.57
C ASN A 46 -13.10 -12.80 8.95
N ALA A 47 -11.91 -13.30 9.27
CA ALA A 47 -10.75 -12.47 9.57
C ALA A 47 -10.30 -11.65 8.35
N ILE A 48 -10.31 -12.24 7.15
CA ILE A 48 -10.00 -11.57 5.88
C ILE A 48 -11.03 -10.47 5.56
N GLU A 49 -12.32 -10.74 5.78
CA GLU A 49 -13.39 -9.76 5.53
C GLU A 49 -13.37 -8.58 6.51
N GLN A 50 -12.83 -8.77 7.71
CA GLN A 50 -12.67 -7.71 8.72
C GLN A 50 -11.35 -6.95 8.60
N ALA A 51 -10.37 -7.49 7.89
CA ALA A 51 -9.09 -6.82 7.70
C ALA A 51 -9.27 -5.50 6.95
N ARG A 52 -8.59 -4.45 7.40
CA ARG A 52 -8.62 -3.10 6.80
C ARG A 52 -7.25 -2.74 6.23
N PRO A 53 -7.19 -2.13 5.04
CA PRO A 53 -5.93 -1.62 4.51
C PRO A 53 -5.43 -0.43 5.33
N THR A 54 -4.11 -0.30 5.42
CA THR A 54 -3.47 0.88 5.97
C THR A 54 -3.52 2.02 4.96
N ILE A 55 -4.03 3.17 5.37
CA ILE A 55 -4.28 4.33 4.51
C ILE A 55 -3.27 5.45 4.80
N MET A 56 -2.77 6.10 3.74
CA MET A 56 -2.02 7.36 3.82
C MET A 56 -2.62 8.39 2.87
N VAL A 57 -2.92 9.58 3.38
CA VAL A 57 -3.43 10.70 2.56
C VAL A 57 -2.28 11.64 2.22
N ILE A 58 -2.06 11.90 0.93
CA ILE A 58 -1.02 12.80 0.44
C ILE A 58 -1.59 13.83 -0.57
N PRO A 59 -0.98 15.00 -0.69
CA PRO A 59 -1.29 15.92 -1.80
C PRO A 59 -0.89 15.31 -3.14
N GLY A 60 -1.79 15.37 -4.12
CA GLY A 60 -1.51 14.93 -5.49
C GLY A 60 -0.58 15.91 -6.24
N ASP A 61 0.08 15.44 -7.27
CA ASP A 61 1.05 16.22 -8.05
C ASP A 61 0.44 17.51 -8.65
N GLN A 62 -0.83 17.46 -9.06
CA GLN A 62 -1.50 18.66 -9.60
C GLN A 62 -1.68 19.72 -8.51
N THR A 63 -2.02 19.31 -7.27
CA THR A 63 -2.08 20.24 -6.14
C THR A 63 -0.72 20.89 -5.89
N LEU A 64 0.36 20.08 -5.83
CA LEU A 64 1.71 20.60 -5.65
C LEU A 64 2.10 21.58 -6.77
N ARG A 65 1.72 21.30 -8.02
CA ARG A 65 1.97 22.19 -9.18
C ARG A 65 1.23 23.51 -9.03
N ASN A 66 -0.04 23.49 -8.62
CA ASN A 66 -0.85 24.68 -8.40
C ASN A 66 -0.23 25.62 -7.34
N PHE A 67 0.44 25.05 -6.34
CA PHE A 67 1.15 25.79 -5.28
C PHE A 67 2.65 26.02 -5.57
N LYS A 68 3.14 25.70 -6.77
CA LYS A 68 4.56 25.82 -7.14
C LYS A 68 5.47 25.06 -6.17
N CYS A 69 5.06 23.86 -5.81
CA CYS A 69 5.77 22.93 -4.93
C CYS A 69 6.17 21.63 -5.64
N LEU A 70 6.00 21.57 -6.97
CA LEU A 70 6.44 20.48 -7.83
C LEU A 70 7.33 21.07 -8.92
N ASN A 71 8.59 20.64 -8.96
CA ASN A 71 9.57 21.02 -9.95
C ASN A 71 10.05 19.79 -10.72
N THR A 72 10.54 20.01 -11.93
CA THR A 72 11.18 18.98 -12.73
C THR A 72 12.61 19.44 -13.01
N GLU A 73 13.58 18.61 -12.65
CA GLU A 73 14.99 18.86 -12.88
C GLU A 73 15.59 17.78 -13.79
N ARG A 74 16.59 18.15 -14.58
CA ARG A 74 17.35 17.21 -15.42
C ARG A 74 18.77 17.09 -14.90
N ALA A 75 19.13 15.89 -14.48
CA ALA A 75 20.50 15.57 -14.10
C ALA A 75 20.92 14.24 -14.74
N ASN A 76 22.16 14.17 -15.23
CA ASN A 76 22.73 12.97 -15.85
C ASN A 76 21.88 12.37 -17.00
N GLY A 77 21.20 13.23 -17.77
CA GLY A 77 20.34 12.81 -18.89
C GLY A 77 18.98 12.22 -18.47
N ARG A 78 18.64 12.27 -17.19
CA ARG A 78 17.34 11.84 -16.66
C ARG A 78 16.57 13.02 -16.11
N GLU A 79 15.26 12.92 -16.16
CA GLU A 79 14.33 13.89 -15.60
C GLU A 79 13.87 13.40 -14.24
N TYR A 80 13.95 14.27 -13.23
CA TYR A 80 13.55 14.02 -11.85
C TYR A 80 12.42 14.95 -11.46
N THR A 81 11.40 14.42 -10.83
CA THR A 81 10.29 15.21 -10.27
C THR A 81 10.55 15.45 -8.79
N LEU A 82 10.75 16.70 -8.42
CA LEU A 82 10.98 17.11 -7.04
C LEU A 82 9.66 17.57 -6.40
N ARG A 83 9.21 16.87 -5.37
CA ARG A 83 7.98 17.13 -4.62
C ARG A 83 8.31 17.80 -3.30
N ASN A 84 8.04 19.10 -3.17
CA ASN A 84 8.27 19.83 -1.93
C ASN A 84 7.00 19.86 -1.07
N TYR A 85 6.69 18.75 -0.44
CA TYR A 85 5.52 18.59 0.44
C TYR A 85 5.54 19.54 1.64
N LYS A 86 6.71 19.80 2.23
CA LYS A 86 6.85 20.72 3.37
C LYS A 86 6.49 22.14 3.00
N SER A 87 7.03 22.64 1.89
CA SER A 87 6.69 23.96 1.38
C SER A 87 5.20 24.07 1.06
N TYR A 88 4.58 23.01 0.55
CA TYR A 88 3.15 22.99 0.30
C TYR A 88 2.33 23.14 1.59
N LEU A 89 2.65 22.37 2.64
CA LEU A 89 1.96 22.46 3.93
C LEU A 89 2.10 23.83 4.61
N LEU A 90 3.14 24.58 4.30
CA LEU A 90 3.32 25.96 4.78
C LEU A 90 2.56 26.98 3.94
N LYS A 91 2.35 26.71 2.65
CA LYS A 91 1.67 27.63 1.72
C LYS A 91 0.15 27.51 1.74
N ASP A 92 -0.39 26.36 2.15
CA ASP A 92 -1.82 26.12 2.16
C ASP A 92 -2.33 25.61 3.52
N ASP A 93 -2.80 26.54 4.35
CA ASP A 93 -3.36 26.22 5.67
C ASP A 93 -4.61 25.33 5.60
N ARG A 94 -5.27 25.25 4.44
CA ARG A 94 -6.45 24.40 4.23
C ARG A 94 -6.09 22.93 4.13
N ALA A 95 -4.90 22.63 3.58
CA ALA A 95 -4.43 21.28 3.32
C ALA A 95 -4.57 20.38 4.54
N LYS A 96 -4.05 20.82 5.68
CA LYS A 96 -4.11 20.07 6.95
C LYS A 96 -5.52 19.77 7.38
N ARG A 97 -6.46 20.74 7.25
CA ARG A 97 -7.86 20.57 7.66
C ARG A 97 -8.57 19.57 6.75
N ILE A 98 -8.34 19.62 5.45
CA ILE A 98 -8.95 18.71 4.47
C ILE A 98 -8.41 17.28 4.69
N ILE A 99 -7.10 17.13 4.83
CA ILE A 99 -6.46 15.85 5.12
C ILE A 99 -7.01 15.26 6.43
N SER A 100 -7.09 16.07 7.50
CA SER A 100 -7.65 15.62 8.78
C SER A 100 -9.12 15.21 8.67
N THR A 101 -9.91 15.85 7.81
CA THR A 101 -11.29 15.42 7.57
C THR A 101 -11.34 14.04 6.94
N ILE A 102 -10.54 13.79 5.90
CA ILE A 102 -10.45 12.47 5.26
C ILE A 102 -10.01 11.42 6.28
N GLN A 103 -8.95 11.71 7.05
CA GLN A 103 -8.45 10.81 8.08
C GLN A 103 -9.52 10.48 9.14
N ASN A 104 -10.30 11.46 9.58
CA ASN A 104 -11.37 11.25 10.55
C ASN A 104 -12.48 10.34 10.02
N GLU A 105 -12.87 10.47 8.74
CA GLU A 105 -13.87 9.60 8.12
C GLU A 105 -13.36 8.14 8.03
N PHE A 106 -12.09 7.92 7.69
CA PHE A 106 -11.49 6.59 7.68
C PHE A 106 -11.31 6.02 9.10
N ASN A 107 -10.89 6.85 10.05
CA ASN A 107 -10.74 6.43 11.44
C ASN A 107 -12.07 6.02 12.08
N ALA A 108 -13.17 6.70 11.74
CA ALA A 108 -14.52 6.34 12.19
C ALA A 108 -14.96 4.93 11.76
N GLN A 109 -14.35 4.37 10.71
CA GLN A 109 -14.56 3.02 10.20
C GLN A 109 -13.42 2.07 10.55
N ASN A 110 -12.56 2.44 11.52
CA ASN A 110 -11.42 1.65 12.02
C ASN A 110 -10.38 1.29 10.95
N PHE A 111 -10.16 2.12 9.94
CA PHE A 111 -9.03 1.95 9.03
C PHE A 111 -7.73 2.40 9.72
N PRO A 112 -6.65 1.59 9.68
CA PRO A 112 -5.33 2.03 10.15
C PRO A 112 -4.83 3.20 9.30
N LEU A 113 -4.31 4.25 9.94
CA LEU A 113 -3.85 5.47 9.27
C LEU A 113 -2.37 5.71 9.51
N ASN A 114 -1.65 6.03 8.46
CA ASN A 114 -0.31 6.61 8.52
C ASN A 114 -0.42 8.12 8.33
N ASP A 115 0.03 8.87 9.33
CA ASP A 115 0.01 10.33 9.27
C ASP A 115 1.11 10.87 8.36
N PHE A 116 0.72 11.58 7.33
CA PHE A 116 1.61 12.14 6.33
C PHE A 116 2.62 13.16 6.92
N GLU A 117 2.17 14.07 7.80
CA GLU A 117 3.05 15.09 8.39
C GLU A 117 4.06 14.47 9.35
N GLN A 118 3.65 13.48 10.14
CA GLN A 118 4.56 12.77 11.04
C GLN A 118 5.58 11.94 10.26
N THR A 119 5.17 11.29 9.18
CA THR A 119 6.09 10.54 8.32
C THR A 119 7.11 11.46 7.63
N LEU A 120 6.69 12.66 7.19
CA LEU A 120 7.63 13.68 6.68
C LEU A 120 8.66 14.10 7.74
N LYS A 121 8.26 14.26 9.00
CA LYS A 121 9.18 14.59 10.09
C LYS A 121 10.16 13.45 10.40
N GLN A 122 9.72 12.19 10.28
CA GLN A 122 10.60 11.03 10.43
C GLN A 122 11.66 10.99 9.33
N LEU A 123 11.28 11.28 8.08
CA LEU A 123 12.24 11.37 6.98
C LEU A 123 13.32 12.41 7.21
N ASP A 124 12.98 13.59 7.75
CA ASP A 124 13.98 14.62 8.08
C ASP A 124 15.05 14.14 9.03
N THR A 125 14.65 13.29 9.98
CA THR A 125 15.59 12.72 10.96
C THR A 125 16.47 11.65 10.30
N GLN A 126 15.95 10.91 9.31
CA GLN A 126 16.70 9.87 8.58
C GLN A 126 17.64 10.45 7.53
N GLU A 127 17.24 11.48 6.77
CA GLU A 127 18.10 12.14 5.78
C GLU A 127 19.41 12.65 6.40
N ALA A 128 19.38 13.08 7.66
CA ALA A 128 20.60 13.45 8.39
C ALA A 128 21.56 12.27 8.58
N THR A 129 21.07 11.03 8.49
CA THR A 129 21.85 9.78 8.67
C THR A 129 22.26 9.16 7.33
N ASP A 130 21.43 9.27 6.29
CA ASP A 130 21.57 8.56 5.00
C ASP A 130 22.29 9.36 3.91
N MET A 131 22.72 10.60 4.15
CA MET A 131 23.49 11.41 3.18
C MET A 131 24.81 10.75 2.72
N ALA A 132 25.18 9.59 3.30
CA ALA A 132 26.40 8.88 2.95
C ALA A 132 26.29 8.04 1.65
N ASP A 133 25.11 7.70 1.16
CA ASP A 133 24.95 6.72 0.06
C ASP A 133 24.64 7.31 -1.34
N GLY A 134 24.53 8.64 -1.48
CA GLY A 134 24.52 9.32 -2.80
C GLY A 134 23.34 9.00 -3.74
N PHE A 135 22.27 8.36 -3.25
CA PHE A 135 21.05 8.12 -4.01
C PHE A 135 19.93 9.03 -3.53
N GLU A 136 19.69 10.08 -4.31
CA GLU A 136 18.53 10.97 -4.12
C GLU A 136 17.26 10.22 -4.57
N LYS A 137 16.59 9.56 -3.62
CA LYS A 137 15.26 8.98 -3.86
C LYS A 137 14.22 10.09 -3.85
N ASP A 138 13.24 9.99 -4.76
CA ASP A 138 12.06 10.87 -4.73
C ASP A 138 11.38 10.81 -3.35
N VAL A 139 11.06 11.97 -2.77
CA VAL A 139 10.45 12.09 -1.43
C VAL A 139 9.17 11.27 -1.30
N LYS A 140 8.37 11.14 -2.38
CA LYS A 140 7.19 10.25 -2.37
C LYS A 140 7.60 8.79 -2.16
N THR A 141 8.63 8.33 -2.85
CA THR A 141 9.14 6.96 -2.69
C THR A 141 9.69 6.71 -1.27
N GLN A 142 10.38 7.68 -0.70
CA GLN A 142 10.86 7.60 0.69
C GLN A 142 9.70 7.54 1.69
N LEU A 143 8.70 8.41 1.55
CA LEU A 143 7.48 8.41 2.36
C LEU A 143 6.80 7.03 2.35
N LEU A 144 6.63 6.46 1.16
CA LEU A 144 5.98 5.17 1.02
C LEU A 144 6.82 4.04 1.63
N THR A 145 8.15 4.11 1.50
CA THR A 145 9.06 3.11 2.07
C THR A 145 9.02 3.12 3.61
N VAL A 146 8.89 4.29 4.23
CA VAL A 146 8.81 4.44 5.69
C VAL A 146 7.42 4.07 6.22
N ALA A 147 6.38 4.61 5.59
CA ALA A 147 4.99 4.43 6.06
C ALA A 147 4.41 3.07 5.69
N GLN A 148 4.84 2.47 4.59
CA GLN A 148 4.34 1.19 4.05
C GLN A 148 2.81 1.10 4.01
N PRO A 149 2.07 2.09 3.47
CA PRO A 149 0.64 2.01 3.36
C PRO A 149 0.23 0.93 2.35
N ASP A 150 -0.98 0.38 2.50
CA ASP A 150 -1.60 -0.45 1.46
C ASP A 150 -2.21 0.42 0.38
N ILE A 151 -2.86 1.51 0.77
CA ILE A 151 -3.57 2.44 -0.11
C ILE A 151 -3.09 3.87 0.14
N ILE A 152 -2.80 4.56 -0.96
CA ILE A 152 -2.48 5.98 -0.98
C ILE A 152 -3.72 6.72 -1.44
N LEU A 153 -4.14 7.75 -0.70
CA LEU A 153 -5.17 8.68 -1.12
C LEU A 153 -4.51 9.97 -1.62
N GLU A 154 -4.50 10.16 -2.94
CA GLU A 154 -4.01 11.39 -3.56
C GLU A 154 -5.12 12.43 -3.64
N LEU A 155 -4.98 13.50 -2.86
CA LEU A 155 -5.91 14.62 -2.82
C LEU A 155 -5.48 15.70 -3.81
N THR A 156 -6.35 16.00 -4.77
CA THR A 156 -6.21 17.15 -5.67
C THR A 156 -7.41 18.06 -5.52
N TYR A 157 -7.20 19.36 -5.36
CA TYR A 157 -8.27 20.33 -5.37
C TYR A 157 -7.86 21.64 -6.03
N ASP A 158 -8.85 22.32 -6.55
CA ASP A 158 -8.70 23.62 -7.17
C ASP A 158 -9.81 24.56 -6.68
N THR A 159 -9.49 25.85 -6.64
CA THR A 159 -10.42 26.90 -6.26
C THR A 159 -10.35 28.02 -7.28
N SER A 160 -11.40 28.16 -8.07
CA SER A 160 -11.59 29.33 -8.91
C SER A 160 -12.52 30.33 -8.20
N ARG A 161 -12.16 31.60 -8.28
CA ARG A 161 -13.11 32.69 -7.96
C ARG A 161 -13.86 33.00 -9.25
N ASP A 162 -15.18 33.01 -9.22
CA ASP A 162 -15.94 33.59 -10.31
C ASP A 162 -15.45 35.03 -10.51
N LYS A 163 -15.11 35.37 -11.76
CA LYS A 163 -14.83 36.74 -12.11
C LYS A 163 -16.10 37.51 -11.80
N ILE A 164 -16.07 38.28 -10.71
CA ILE A 164 -17.15 39.21 -10.38
C ILE A 164 -17.30 40.11 -11.60
N SER A 165 -18.41 40.00 -12.30
CA SER A 165 -18.77 40.92 -13.36
C SER A 165 -18.84 42.29 -12.72
N MET A 166 -17.97 43.22 -13.13
CA MET A 166 -17.86 44.58 -12.59
C MET A 166 -19.09 45.46 -12.86
N THR A 167 -20.21 44.90 -13.27
CA THR A 167 -21.44 45.62 -13.61
C THR A 167 -22.48 45.69 -12.49
N SER A 168 -22.20 45.10 -11.31
CA SER A 168 -23.09 45.19 -10.17
C SER A 168 -22.53 46.12 -9.09
N HIS A 169 -23.20 47.23 -8.84
CA HIS A 169 -22.94 48.26 -7.80
C HIS A 169 -23.14 47.80 -6.38
N ASN A 170 -23.00 46.51 -6.06
CA ASN A 170 -23.07 46.00 -4.71
C ASN A 170 -21.67 45.82 -4.10
N TYR A 171 -21.22 46.84 -3.44
CA TYR A 171 -20.08 46.78 -2.53
C TYR A 171 -20.43 45.82 -1.36
N GLY A 172 -19.76 44.64 -1.32
CA GLY A 172 -19.78 43.77 -0.16
C GLY A 172 -20.16 42.30 -0.37
N GLY A 173 -20.44 41.85 -1.58
CA GLY A 173 -20.71 40.44 -1.85
C GLY A 173 -19.42 39.61 -1.69
N LYS A 174 -19.36 38.72 -0.69
CA LYS A 174 -18.42 37.62 -0.64
C LYS A 174 -18.71 36.76 -1.87
N GLY A 175 -17.87 36.88 -2.93
CA GLY A 175 -18.04 36.08 -4.14
C GLY A 175 -18.07 34.60 -3.82
N GLU A 176 -19.09 33.89 -4.30
CA GLU A 176 -19.14 32.44 -4.25
C GLU A 176 -17.85 31.88 -4.86
N LYS A 177 -17.29 30.86 -4.23
CA LYS A 177 -16.11 30.17 -4.73
C LYS A 177 -16.56 28.86 -5.38
N ASN A 178 -16.14 28.63 -6.61
CA ASN A 178 -16.28 27.33 -7.21
C ASN A 178 -15.13 26.43 -6.73
N VAL A 179 -15.48 25.29 -6.18
CA VAL A 179 -14.54 24.30 -5.65
C VAL A 179 -14.66 23.04 -6.45
N SER A 180 -13.55 22.49 -6.82
CA SER A 180 -13.45 21.15 -7.42
C SER A 180 -12.39 20.36 -6.69
N PHE A 181 -12.66 19.09 -6.42
CA PHE A 181 -11.66 18.19 -5.86
C PHE A 181 -11.75 16.79 -6.47
N THR A 182 -10.65 16.07 -6.40
CA THR A 182 -10.53 14.66 -6.72
C THR A 182 -9.74 13.98 -5.63
N LEU A 183 -10.25 12.87 -5.12
CA LEU A 183 -9.57 11.98 -4.21
C LEU A 183 -9.42 10.63 -4.90
N ASN A 184 -8.20 10.27 -5.27
CA ASN A 184 -7.87 8.98 -5.89
C ASN A 184 -7.30 8.03 -4.85
N ALA A 185 -7.90 6.86 -4.71
CA ALA A 185 -7.29 5.75 -4.00
C ALA A 185 -6.42 4.93 -4.95
N LEU A 186 -5.15 4.79 -4.62
CA LEU A 186 -4.15 4.04 -5.38
C LEU A 186 -3.62 2.90 -4.53
N ASP A 187 -3.51 1.72 -5.10
CA ASP A 187 -2.72 0.65 -4.49
C ASP A 187 -1.24 1.09 -4.43
N ALA A 188 -0.66 1.12 -3.24
CA ALA A 188 0.67 1.66 -3.00
C ALA A 188 1.79 0.81 -3.65
N TYR A 189 1.52 -0.43 -4.01
CA TYR A 189 2.47 -1.37 -4.60
C TYR A 189 2.44 -1.38 -6.12
N THR A 190 1.26 -1.16 -6.71
CA THR A 190 1.06 -1.26 -8.16
C THR A 190 0.76 0.08 -8.82
N ASN A 191 0.47 1.13 -8.06
CA ASN A 191 -0.06 2.43 -8.50
C ASN A 191 -1.36 2.32 -9.30
N LYS A 192 -2.09 1.19 -9.21
CA LYS A 192 -3.41 1.05 -9.84
C LYS A 192 -4.44 1.90 -9.10
N VAL A 193 -5.29 2.59 -9.83
CA VAL A 193 -6.44 3.29 -9.27
C VAL A 193 -7.45 2.26 -8.77
N VAL A 194 -7.81 2.35 -7.50
CA VAL A 194 -8.74 1.45 -6.80
C VAL A 194 -10.14 2.06 -6.75
N ALA A 195 -10.19 3.33 -6.39
CA ALA A 195 -11.42 4.10 -6.30
C ALA A 195 -11.14 5.58 -6.59
N THR A 196 -12.15 6.30 -7.04
CA THR A 196 -12.05 7.74 -7.26
C THR A 196 -13.31 8.43 -6.76
N MET A 197 -13.13 9.49 -5.97
CA MET A 197 -14.18 10.40 -5.56
C MET A 197 -13.91 11.76 -6.16
N THR A 198 -14.87 12.32 -6.88
CA THR A 198 -14.76 13.64 -7.50
C THR A 198 -15.97 14.49 -7.20
N ALA A 199 -15.73 15.78 -7.04
CA ALA A 199 -16.79 16.78 -7.05
C ALA A 199 -16.29 18.02 -7.80
N SER A 200 -17.13 18.58 -8.65
CA SER A 200 -16.76 19.68 -9.55
C SER A 200 -17.77 20.82 -9.48
N ASN A 201 -17.25 22.05 -9.52
CA ASN A 201 -18.05 23.28 -9.55
C ASN A 201 -19.04 23.41 -8.40
N ILE A 202 -18.68 22.93 -7.22
CA ILE A 202 -19.51 23.09 -6.03
C ILE A 202 -19.39 24.55 -5.56
N LYS A 203 -20.52 25.21 -5.42
CA LYS A 203 -20.58 26.57 -4.90
C LYS A 203 -20.63 26.58 -3.39
N GLY A 204 -19.80 27.41 -2.76
CA GLY A 204 -19.80 27.58 -1.31
C GLY A 204 -19.06 28.82 -0.85
N GLU A 205 -19.35 29.27 0.34
CA GLU A 205 -18.70 30.42 0.97
C GLU A 205 -17.27 30.12 1.40
N SER A 206 -17.00 28.88 1.81
CA SER A 206 -15.72 28.40 2.30
C SER A 206 -15.25 27.17 1.53
N THR A 207 -14.09 27.29 0.86
CA THR A 207 -13.46 26.15 0.17
C THR A 207 -13.30 24.90 1.04
N THR A 208 -12.81 25.09 2.27
CA THR A 208 -12.58 23.99 3.19
C THR A 208 -13.88 23.29 3.58
N GLN A 209 -14.88 24.06 3.97
CA GLN A 209 -16.18 23.50 4.38
C GLN A 209 -16.86 22.76 3.21
N THR A 210 -16.87 23.36 2.02
CA THR A 210 -17.47 22.76 0.83
C THR A 210 -16.82 21.42 0.47
N ILE A 211 -15.47 21.33 0.56
CA ILE A 211 -14.75 20.07 0.34
C ILE A 211 -15.10 19.07 1.45
N GLN A 212 -15.12 19.50 2.71
CA GLN A 212 -15.43 18.62 3.85
C GLN A 212 -16.82 17.99 3.75
N GLU A 213 -17.82 18.78 3.40
CA GLU A 213 -19.19 18.29 3.20
C GLU A 213 -19.27 17.27 2.05
N SER A 214 -18.68 17.61 0.92
CA SER A 214 -18.67 16.71 -0.25
C SER A 214 -17.88 15.41 -0.01
N ILE A 215 -16.82 15.46 0.80
CA ILE A 215 -16.09 14.26 1.22
C ILE A 215 -17.00 13.37 2.05
N LYS A 216 -17.69 13.91 3.03
CA LYS A 216 -18.60 13.13 3.90
C LYS A 216 -19.69 12.43 3.10
N ASP A 217 -20.27 13.09 2.12
CA ASP A 217 -21.35 12.54 1.31
C ASP A 217 -20.86 11.36 0.43
N GLY A 218 -19.65 11.46 -0.14
CA GLY A 218 -19.09 10.43 -1.00
C GLY A 218 -18.34 9.29 -0.29
N MET A 219 -18.01 9.50 1.00
CA MET A 219 -17.10 8.61 1.74
C MET A 219 -17.61 7.17 1.90
N PRO A 220 -18.87 6.87 2.19
CA PRO A 220 -19.33 5.50 2.41
C PRO A 220 -19.07 4.59 1.20
N GLN A 221 -19.38 5.03 -0.01
CA GLN A 221 -19.12 4.24 -1.23
C GLN A 221 -17.63 4.12 -1.51
N PHE A 222 -16.88 5.21 -1.33
CA PHE A 222 -15.45 5.23 -1.57
C PHE A 222 -14.69 4.25 -0.65
N GLN A 223 -15.05 4.22 0.64
CA GLN A 223 -14.50 3.27 1.61
C GLN A 223 -14.87 1.82 1.27
N GLN A 224 -16.11 1.59 0.82
CA GLN A 224 -16.57 0.26 0.43
C GLN A 224 -15.78 -0.27 -0.77
N ASP A 225 -15.51 0.58 -1.77
CA ASP A 225 -14.73 0.20 -2.95
C ASP A 225 -13.27 -0.16 -2.57
N ILE A 226 -12.65 0.62 -1.68
CA ILE A 226 -11.33 0.33 -1.13
C ILE A 226 -11.33 -1.00 -0.37
N GLN A 227 -12.32 -1.23 0.49
CA GLN A 227 -12.44 -2.45 1.27
C GLN A 227 -12.62 -3.68 0.37
N ASN A 228 -13.47 -3.60 -0.63
CA ASN A 228 -13.70 -4.67 -1.60
C ASN A 228 -12.40 -5.03 -2.33
N TYR A 229 -11.68 -4.02 -2.80
CA TYR A 229 -10.38 -4.21 -3.43
C TYR A 229 -9.37 -4.89 -2.50
N PHE A 230 -9.27 -4.43 -1.25
CA PHE A 230 -8.33 -5.00 -0.29
C PHE A 230 -8.66 -6.44 0.08
N SER A 231 -9.93 -6.74 0.31
CA SER A 231 -10.40 -8.12 0.56
C SER A 231 -10.08 -9.04 -0.61
N ASP A 232 -10.17 -8.53 -1.84
CA ASP A 232 -9.80 -9.26 -3.05
C ASP A 232 -8.30 -9.57 -3.11
N ILE A 233 -7.44 -8.61 -2.75
CA ILE A 233 -5.98 -8.84 -2.70
C ILE A 233 -5.61 -9.87 -1.62
N LEU A 234 -6.26 -9.83 -0.46
CA LEU A 234 -6.02 -10.81 0.59
C LEU A 234 -6.37 -12.23 0.14
N LYS A 235 -7.47 -12.39 -0.60
CA LYS A 235 -7.93 -13.69 -1.13
C LYS A 235 -7.10 -14.17 -2.31
N ARG A 236 -6.76 -13.29 -3.24
CA ARG A 236 -6.13 -13.65 -4.53
C ARG A 236 -4.63 -13.37 -4.60
N GLY A 237 -4.07 -12.66 -3.64
CA GLY A 237 -2.69 -12.20 -3.64
C GLY A 237 -2.53 -10.82 -4.30
N ARG A 238 -1.37 -10.22 -4.07
CA ARG A 238 -0.98 -8.89 -4.58
C ARG A 238 -0.03 -9.03 -5.76
N ASP A 239 -0.25 -8.22 -6.78
CA ASP A 239 0.64 -8.14 -7.93
C ASP A 239 1.89 -7.33 -7.58
N ILE A 240 3.07 -7.84 -7.94
CA ILE A 240 4.36 -7.15 -7.81
C ILE A 240 5.12 -7.21 -9.14
N THR A 241 6.16 -6.40 -9.22
CA THR A 241 7.12 -6.40 -10.31
C THR A 241 8.43 -7.03 -9.85
N VAL A 242 8.98 -7.96 -10.62
CA VAL A 242 10.27 -8.63 -10.32
C VAL A 242 11.25 -8.39 -11.44
N ARG A 243 12.38 -7.82 -11.08
CA ARG A 243 13.50 -7.58 -12.00
C ARG A 243 14.75 -8.24 -11.44
N ILE A 244 15.38 -9.05 -12.25
CA ILE A 244 16.65 -9.71 -11.90
C ILE A 244 17.65 -9.32 -12.99
N ALA A 245 18.74 -8.68 -12.58
CA ALA A 245 19.72 -8.14 -13.51
C ALA A 245 21.14 -8.53 -13.11
N ILE A 246 21.98 -8.74 -14.09
CA ILE A 246 23.41 -8.95 -13.91
C ILE A 246 24.06 -7.59 -13.62
N ALA A 247 24.86 -7.51 -12.56
CA ALA A 247 25.62 -6.31 -12.22
C ALA A 247 26.66 -5.97 -13.29
N LYS A 248 26.94 -4.68 -13.46
CA LYS A 248 27.99 -4.25 -14.40
C LYS A 248 29.36 -4.81 -13.99
N GLY A 249 30.05 -5.46 -14.94
CA GLY A 249 31.35 -6.05 -14.69
C GLY A 249 31.30 -7.45 -14.10
N CYS A 250 30.12 -8.07 -13.99
CA CYS A 250 29.95 -9.46 -13.63
C CYS A 250 30.08 -10.35 -14.89
N ASP A 251 30.85 -11.42 -14.82
CA ASP A 251 31.11 -12.35 -15.96
C ASP A 251 29.98 -13.37 -16.14
N VAL A 252 29.04 -13.48 -15.18
CA VAL A 252 27.91 -14.41 -15.26
C VAL A 252 26.86 -13.89 -16.25
N ARG A 253 26.26 -14.82 -17.01
CA ARG A 253 25.12 -14.55 -17.88
C ARG A 253 23.92 -15.39 -17.43
N LEU A 254 22.74 -14.90 -17.62
CA LEU A 254 21.52 -15.64 -17.31
C LEU A 254 21.31 -16.87 -18.19
N THR A 255 21.97 -16.89 -19.35
CA THR A 255 22.01 -18.03 -20.30
C THR A 255 23.07 -19.07 -19.97
N ASP A 256 23.95 -18.86 -18.98
CA ASP A 256 24.93 -19.83 -18.57
C ASP A 256 24.26 -21.01 -17.85
N GLU A 257 24.80 -22.21 -18.00
CA GLU A 257 24.31 -23.40 -17.33
C GLU A 257 24.56 -23.33 -15.82
N SER A 258 23.54 -23.68 -15.06
CA SER A 258 23.62 -23.84 -13.62
C SER A 258 24.20 -25.22 -13.23
N ILE A 259 24.46 -25.41 -11.95
CA ILE A 259 24.95 -26.68 -11.40
C ILE A 259 23.96 -27.84 -11.68
N GLU A 260 22.67 -27.54 -11.86
CA GLU A 260 21.62 -28.54 -12.10
C GLU A 260 21.37 -28.85 -13.59
N GLY A 261 22.12 -28.21 -14.51
CA GLY A 261 22.05 -28.45 -15.95
C GLY A 261 21.10 -27.55 -16.74
N ASP A 262 20.18 -26.83 -16.05
CA ASP A 262 19.34 -25.81 -16.65
C ASP A 262 20.09 -24.47 -16.68
N THR A 263 19.64 -23.51 -17.50
CA THR A 263 20.19 -22.16 -17.44
C THR A 263 19.75 -21.45 -16.18
N TYR A 264 20.54 -20.45 -15.73
CA TYR A 264 20.09 -19.59 -14.60
C TYR A 264 18.74 -18.95 -14.89
N ALA A 265 18.49 -18.55 -16.15
CA ALA A 265 17.20 -17.97 -16.54
C ALA A 265 16.05 -18.97 -16.35
N ASP A 266 16.19 -20.21 -16.83
CA ASP A 266 15.15 -21.23 -16.74
C ASP A 266 14.82 -21.56 -15.30
N TRP A 267 15.83 -21.77 -14.46
CA TRP A 267 15.63 -21.98 -13.02
C TRP A 267 14.87 -20.83 -12.35
N ILE A 268 15.25 -19.57 -12.67
CA ILE A 268 14.58 -18.40 -12.12
C ILE A 268 13.12 -18.30 -12.58
N ILE A 269 12.84 -18.59 -13.86
CA ILE A 269 11.49 -18.59 -14.42
C ILE A 269 10.63 -19.64 -13.71
N ASP A 270 11.15 -20.84 -13.49
CA ASP A 270 10.45 -21.90 -12.78
C ASP A 270 10.22 -21.56 -11.30
N TYR A 271 11.19 -20.91 -10.66
CA TYR A 271 10.99 -20.38 -9.32
C TYR A 271 9.83 -19.36 -9.27
N ILE A 272 9.81 -18.38 -10.16
CA ILE A 272 8.72 -17.39 -10.26
C ILE A 272 7.39 -18.11 -10.46
N LYS A 273 7.30 -19.06 -11.37
CA LYS A 273 6.10 -19.83 -11.67
C LYS A 273 5.59 -20.60 -10.46
N THR A 274 6.46 -21.23 -9.71
CA THR A 274 6.09 -22.07 -8.56
C THR A 274 5.80 -21.26 -7.29
N HIS A 275 6.39 -20.07 -7.14
CA HIS A 275 6.27 -19.21 -5.96
C HIS A 275 5.32 -18.01 -6.17
N THR A 276 4.55 -18.00 -7.24
CA THR A 276 3.45 -17.07 -7.46
C THR A 276 2.11 -17.79 -7.34
N VAL A 277 1.06 -17.05 -6.95
CA VAL A 277 -0.29 -17.61 -6.79
C VAL A 277 -0.80 -18.13 -8.13
N LYS A 278 -1.04 -19.44 -8.21
CA LYS A 278 -1.47 -20.13 -9.44
C LYS A 278 -0.54 -19.93 -10.64
N GLY A 279 0.75 -19.68 -10.39
CA GLY A 279 1.73 -19.42 -11.44
C GLY A 279 1.48 -18.11 -12.20
N ALA A 280 0.83 -17.11 -11.58
CA ALA A 280 0.47 -15.88 -12.23
C ALA A 280 1.65 -14.91 -12.32
N TYR A 281 2.18 -14.71 -13.52
CA TYR A 281 3.17 -13.70 -13.89
C TYR A 281 3.07 -13.40 -15.39
N LYS A 282 3.64 -12.26 -15.80
CA LYS A 282 3.85 -11.92 -17.20
C LYS A 282 5.30 -11.51 -17.39
N MET A 283 6.03 -12.30 -18.16
CA MET A 283 7.41 -11.97 -18.53
C MET A 283 7.41 -10.92 -19.64
N GLN A 284 8.11 -9.80 -19.43
CA GLN A 284 8.28 -8.73 -20.40
C GLN A 284 9.65 -8.72 -21.06
N ARG A 285 10.69 -9.20 -20.34
CA ARG A 285 12.04 -9.26 -20.87
C ARG A 285 12.73 -10.53 -20.42
N ASN A 286 13.39 -11.19 -21.36
CA ASN A 286 14.29 -12.31 -21.15
C ASN A 286 15.52 -12.10 -22.04
N THR A 287 16.63 -11.76 -21.41
CA THR A 287 17.92 -11.52 -22.08
C THR A 287 19.03 -12.22 -21.31
N ASN A 288 20.24 -12.24 -21.86
CA ASN A 288 21.40 -12.79 -21.17
C ASN A 288 21.80 -12.00 -19.89
N SER A 289 21.30 -10.80 -19.70
CA SER A 289 21.66 -9.92 -18.58
C SER A 289 20.46 -9.46 -17.73
N GLU A 290 19.23 -9.73 -18.14
CA GLU A 290 18.05 -9.24 -17.43
C GLU A 290 16.82 -10.13 -17.67
N LEU A 291 16.14 -10.47 -16.57
CA LEU A 291 14.77 -10.98 -16.55
C LEU A 291 13.85 -9.94 -15.93
N TYR A 292 12.73 -9.64 -16.59
CA TYR A 292 11.77 -8.68 -16.12
C TYR A 292 10.35 -9.23 -16.17
N PHE A 293 9.72 -9.33 -15.00
CA PHE A 293 8.39 -9.87 -14.82
C PHE A 293 7.49 -8.82 -14.21
N VAL A 294 6.26 -8.75 -14.68
CA VAL A 294 5.19 -7.91 -14.11
C VAL A 294 3.99 -8.77 -13.75
N ASN A 295 3.11 -8.24 -12.90
CA ASN A 295 1.93 -8.94 -12.39
C ASN A 295 2.31 -10.30 -11.76
N CYS A 296 3.46 -10.38 -11.11
CA CYS A 296 3.81 -11.53 -10.30
C CYS A 296 2.92 -11.52 -9.06
N ARG A 297 2.01 -12.47 -8.96
CA ARG A 297 1.04 -12.48 -7.86
C ARG A 297 1.57 -13.26 -6.68
N ILE A 298 1.84 -12.55 -5.57
CA ILE A 298 2.32 -13.15 -4.33
C ILE A 298 1.22 -13.21 -3.26
N LYS A 299 1.29 -14.20 -2.39
CA LYS A 299 0.42 -14.27 -1.20
C LYS A 299 0.76 -13.14 -0.23
N LEU A 300 -0.23 -12.62 0.51
CA LEU A 300 -0.02 -11.68 1.60
C LEU A 300 0.00 -12.34 2.98
N LEU A 301 -0.45 -13.56 3.06
CA LEU A 301 -0.42 -14.41 4.25
C LEU A 301 0.32 -15.71 3.92
N ASN A 302 1.11 -16.19 4.84
CA ASN A 302 1.69 -17.53 4.75
C ASN A 302 0.68 -18.59 5.17
N GLU A 303 1.07 -19.87 5.15
CA GLU A 303 0.20 -21.00 5.52
C GLU A 303 -0.27 -20.97 6.99
N ASN A 304 0.44 -20.25 7.86
CA ASN A 304 0.09 -20.08 9.27
C ASN A 304 -0.76 -18.82 9.51
N GLY A 305 -1.26 -18.13 8.47
CA GLY A 305 -2.03 -16.90 8.58
C GLY A 305 -1.21 -15.67 9.01
N THR A 306 0.13 -15.78 9.12
CA THR A 306 0.98 -14.62 9.42
C THR A 306 1.29 -13.81 8.16
N GLN A 307 1.50 -12.52 8.33
CA GLN A 307 1.80 -11.62 7.23
C GLN A 307 3.05 -12.08 6.45
N TYR A 308 2.92 -12.12 5.12
CA TYR A 308 3.97 -12.45 4.16
C TYR A 308 3.96 -11.41 3.04
N GLY A 309 4.95 -10.55 3.04
CA GLY A 309 5.00 -9.40 2.13
C GLY A 309 6.05 -9.54 1.04
N VAL A 310 6.20 -8.47 0.27
CA VAL A 310 7.21 -8.36 -0.82
C VAL A 310 8.61 -8.58 -0.26
N TYR A 311 8.90 -8.07 0.93
CA TYR A 311 10.20 -8.25 1.57
C TYR A 311 10.51 -9.73 1.86
N ASP A 312 9.56 -10.48 2.43
CA ASP A 312 9.74 -11.89 2.75
C ASP A 312 9.92 -12.71 1.49
N TRP A 313 9.07 -12.48 0.49
CA TRP A 313 9.16 -13.13 -0.81
C TRP A 313 10.52 -12.87 -1.49
N THR A 314 10.99 -11.62 -1.47
CA THR A 314 12.30 -11.23 -2.02
C THR A 314 13.45 -11.92 -1.29
N ARG A 315 13.39 -11.97 0.04
CA ARG A 315 14.37 -12.63 0.88
C ARG A 315 14.45 -14.13 0.58
N ASP A 316 13.29 -14.76 0.38
CA ASP A 316 13.25 -16.19 0.06
C ASP A 316 13.78 -16.47 -1.35
N LEU A 317 13.45 -15.66 -2.35
CA LEU A 317 14.08 -15.74 -3.67
C LEU A 317 15.60 -15.57 -3.57
N GLN A 318 16.08 -14.56 -2.85
CA GLN A 318 17.54 -14.34 -2.66
C GLN A 318 18.24 -15.53 -1.99
N LYS A 319 17.63 -16.14 -0.97
CA LYS A 319 18.17 -17.33 -0.30
C LYS A 319 18.28 -18.51 -1.28
N ASN A 320 17.26 -18.71 -2.12
CA ASN A 320 17.23 -19.78 -3.09
C ASN A 320 18.27 -19.58 -4.19
N LEU A 321 18.42 -18.36 -4.73
CA LEU A 321 19.49 -18.03 -5.69
C LEU A 321 20.88 -18.32 -5.13
N ARG A 322 21.11 -18.00 -3.85
CA ARG A 322 22.39 -18.25 -3.18
C ARG A 322 22.64 -19.73 -2.88
N LYS A 323 21.60 -20.45 -2.45
CA LYS A 323 21.71 -21.83 -2.00
C LYS A 323 21.78 -22.81 -3.17
N ASN A 324 20.90 -22.66 -4.13
CA ASN A 324 20.72 -23.63 -5.21
C ASN A 324 21.61 -23.33 -6.43
N LEU A 325 21.83 -22.05 -6.72
CA LEU A 325 22.59 -21.62 -7.88
C LEU A 325 24.00 -21.08 -7.54
N GLY A 326 24.36 -20.97 -6.26
CA GLY A 326 25.65 -20.41 -5.85
C GLY A 326 25.84 -18.93 -6.23
N LEU A 327 24.75 -18.21 -6.56
CA LEU A 327 24.85 -16.84 -7.02
C LEU A 327 25.02 -15.86 -5.85
N LYS A 328 25.97 -14.95 -5.96
CA LYS A 328 26.08 -13.77 -5.08
C LYS A 328 25.13 -12.70 -5.60
N CYS A 329 24.14 -12.31 -4.79
CA CYS A 329 23.13 -11.34 -5.21
C CYS A 329 22.70 -10.41 -4.07
N THR A 330 22.30 -9.19 -4.43
CA THR A 330 21.79 -8.15 -3.53
C THR A 330 20.40 -7.69 -3.95
N ASN A 331 19.58 -7.27 -2.97
CA ASN A 331 18.30 -6.63 -3.24
C ASN A 331 18.50 -5.12 -3.33
N LYS A 332 18.04 -4.51 -4.42
CA LYS A 332 18.14 -3.07 -4.71
C LYS A 332 16.77 -2.43 -5.00
N ALA A 333 15.70 -3.04 -4.52
CA ALA A 333 14.33 -2.52 -4.75
C ALA A 333 14.19 -1.06 -4.30
N GLN A 334 13.46 -0.27 -5.08
CA GLN A 334 13.26 1.16 -4.85
C GLN A 334 11.83 1.51 -4.41
N GLY A 335 10.87 0.61 -4.57
CA GLY A 335 9.46 0.82 -4.25
C GLY A 335 8.87 -0.36 -3.47
N LEU A 336 7.64 -0.19 -2.96
CA LEU A 336 6.96 -1.21 -2.16
C LEU A 336 6.62 -2.48 -2.95
N GLY A 337 6.18 -2.32 -4.20
CA GLY A 337 5.78 -3.42 -5.08
C GLY A 337 6.86 -3.87 -6.06
N GLU A 338 8.10 -3.45 -5.85
CA GLU A 338 9.20 -3.75 -6.75
C GLU A 338 10.23 -4.65 -6.07
N VAL A 339 10.61 -5.72 -6.76
CA VAL A 339 11.73 -6.59 -6.41
C VAL A 339 12.82 -6.37 -7.44
N LEU A 340 13.96 -5.85 -7.03
CA LEU A 340 15.13 -5.67 -7.88
C LEU A 340 16.33 -6.44 -7.30
N ILE A 341 16.64 -7.57 -7.90
CA ILE A 341 17.80 -8.37 -7.53
C ILE A 341 18.94 -8.14 -8.53
N SER A 342 20.09 -7.77 -7.99
CA SER A 342 21.34 -7.63 -8.75
C SER A 342 22.22 -8.84 -8.48
N ILE A 343 22.58 -9.60 -9.53
CA ILE A 343 23.53 -10.71 -9.48
C ILE A 343 24.93 -10.14 -9.67
N GLU A 344 25.83 -10.38 -8.71
CA GLU A 344 27.16 -9.79 -8.63
C GLU A 344 28.28 -10.79 -8.91
N GLY A 345 27.97 -12.09 -9.07
CA GLY A 345 28.91 -13.15 -9.33
C GLY A 345 28.46 -14.51 -8.81
N ILE A 346 29.37 -15.47 -8.87
CA ILE A 346 29.24 -16.78 -8.24
C ILE A 346 30.00 -16.74 -6.90
N LYS A 347 29.53 -17.51 -5.90
CA LYS A 347 30.23 -17.65 -4.61
C LYS A 347 31.51 -18.40 -4.73
#